data_b82c52e92933a8bf69e3a1d0e99ca255
#
_entry.id   b82c52e92933a8bf69e3a1d0e99ca255
#
_cell.length_a   1.000
_cell.length_b   1.000
_cell.length_c   1.000
_cell.angle_alpha   90.00
_cell.angle_beta   90.00
_cell.angle_gamma   90.00
#
_symmetry.space_group_name_H-M   'P 1'
#
loop_
_entity.id
_entity.type
_entity.pdbx_description
1 polymer ?
#
loop_
_entity_poly.entity_id
_entity_poly.type
_entity_poly.pdbx_seq_one_letter_code
_entity_poly.pdbx_strand_id
1 'polypeptide(L)'
;MKIGFIGYGNMAAALASRWAGAHELRIGGRDPAKAAALAEQLGHGTRHGSGAEAARFGEVIVLATTHQAAFAAMDAAGGPTAFAGKVLIDINNPVDVAAGDFVPKTYEGLSLAEAIAARAPGAAVVKAFNMCQADVWRMDPPVFDGRKLTVLHCGNNAAAKAQVAGLIREIGAEPVDCGELKYARSLEAAAGLVIKFIFAGRGPHTVLNLILPAQA
;
A
#
# COMPACT_ATOMS: atom_id res chain seq x y z
N MET A 1 0.86 -12.35 12.88
CA MET A 1 1.73 -12.62 11.70
C MET A 1 2.94 -11.70 11.71
N LYS A 2 3.93 -11.96 10.87
CA LYS A 2 5.11 -11.10 10.71
C LYS A 2 4.93 -10.20 9.49
N ILE A 3 5.02 -8.89 9.69
CA ILE A 3 4.87 -7.89 8.62
C ILE A 3 6.17 -7.10 8.50
N GLY A 4 6.76 -7.13 7.29
CA GLY A 4 7.92 -6.34 6.95
C GLY A 4 7.53 -5.12 6.12
N PHE A 5 7.96 -3.94 6.52
CA PHE A 5 7.79 -2.72 5.73
C PHE A 5 9.10 -2.40 5.01
N ILE A 6 9.02 -2.21 3.71
CA ILE A 6 10.12 -1.64 2.91
C ILE A 6 9.76 -0.18 2.65
N GLY A 7 10.32 0.69 3.48
CA GLY A 7 10.01 2.12 3.54
C GLY A 7 9.60 2.55 4.95
N TYR A 8 9.81 3.83 5.25
CA TYR A 8 9.59 4.45 6.56
C TYR A 8 8.94 5.85 6.42
N GLY A 9 8.24 6.07 5.32
CA GLY A 9 7.52 7.33 5.07
C GLY A 9 6.15 7.39 5.78
N ASN A 10 5.41 8.47 5.53
CA ASN A 10 4.11 8.72 6.18
C ASN A 10 3.11 7.56 6.01
N MET A 11 3.05 6.95 4.82
CA MET A 11 2.16 5.80 4.59
C MET A 11 2.59 4.58 5.40
N ALA A 12 3.90 4.29 5.46
CA ALA A 12 4.41 3.21 6.29
C ALA A 12 4.08 3.44 7.77
N ALA A 13 4.32 4.65 8.28
CA ALA A 13 4.00 5.03 9.67
C ALA A 13 2.50 4.88 9.96
N ALA A 14 1.64 5.36 9.07
CA ALA A 14 0.20 5.31 9.24
C ALA A 14 -0.35 3.87 9.27
N LEU A 15 0.03 3.02 8.31
CA LEU A 15 -0.42 1.63 8.29
C LEU A 15 0.20 0.80 9.41
N ALA A 16 1.51 0.97 9.66
CA ALA A 16 2.19 0.24 10.72
C ALA A 16 1.61 0.55 12.10
N SER A 17 1.21 1.79 12.38
CA SER A 17 0.59 2.15 13.67
C SER A 17 -0.74 1.42 13.92
N ARG A 18 -1.44 1.02 12.87
CA ARG A 18 -2.71 0.28 12.98
C ARG A 18 -2.53 -1.21 13.26
N TRP A 19 -1.34 -1.75 12.95
CA TRP A 19 -1.03 -3.16 13.11
C TRP A 19 -0.02 -3.42 14.24
N ALA A 20 0.61 -2.36 14.79
CA ALA A 20 1.51 -2.46 15.94
C ALA A 20 0.75 -2.99 17.17
N GLY A 21 1.34 -3.94 17.87
CA GLY A 21 0.71 -4.62 19.01
C GLY A 21 -0.14 -5.84 18.64
N ALA A 22 -0.77 -5.87 17.46
CA ALA A 22 -1.48 -7.04 16.95
C ALA A 22 -0.56 -7.99 16.15
N HIS A 23 0.48 -7.43 15.53
CA HIS A 23 1.43 -8.16 14.69
C HIS A 23 2.88 -7.85 15.07
N GLU A 24 3.79 -8.76 14.72
CA GLU A 24 5.22 -8.50 14.78
C GLU A 24 5.64 -7.66 13.57
N LEU A 25 6.17 -6.45 13.81
CA LEU A 25 6.55 -5.55 12.75
C LEU A 25 8.07 -5.41 12.63
N ARG A 26 8.55 -5.27 11.39
CA ARG A 26 9.91 -4.81 11.11
C ARG A 26 9.89 -3.72 10.06
N ILE A 27 10.46 -2.56 10.40
CA ILE A 27 10.63 -1.43 9.48
C ILE A 27 12.02 -1.50 8.87
N GLY A 28 12.09 -1.48 7.54
CA GLY A 28 13.35 -1.53 6.81
C GLY A 28 13.44 -0.48 5.70
N GLY A 29 14.66 -0.14 5.33
CA GLY A 29 14.89 0.80 4.24
C GLY A 29 16.36 1.17 4.08
N ARG A 30 16.65 2.19 3.25
CA ARG A 30 18.02 2.63 2.92
C ARG A 30 18.73 3.36 4.07
N ASP A 31 17.96 4.02 4.93
CA ASP A 31 18.46 4.83 6.04
C ASP A 31 18.11 4.13 7.36
N PRO A 32 19.10 3.51 8.03
CA PRO A 32 18.87 2.78 9.28
C PRO A 32 18.36 3.68 10.41
N ALA A 33 18.78 4.94 10.45
CA ALA A 33 18.36 5.88 11.50
C ALA A 33 16.88 6.22 11.39
N LYS A 34 16.38 6.44 10.17
CA LYS A 34 14.95 6.68 9.94
C LYS A 34 14.10 5.45 10.20
N ALA A 35 14.59 4.26 9.85
CA ALA A 35 13.90 3.01 10.18
C ALA A 35 13.83 2.79 11.70
N ALA A 36 14.91 3.07 12.43
CA ALA A 36 14.96 2.99 13.89
C ALA A 36 14.00 3.99 14.54
N ALA A 37 14.02 5.26 14.11
CA ALA A 37 13.13 6.29 14.62
C ALA A 37 11.65 5.94 14.47
N LEU A 38 11.25 5.40 13.30
CA LEU A 38 9.88 4.95 13.11
C LEU A 38 9.55 3.75 14.01
N ALA A 39 10.44 2.78 14.14
CA ALA A 39 10.21 1.62 14.98
C ALA A 39 10.06 2.01 16.46
N GLU A 40 10.86 2.98 16.94
CA GLU A 40 10.76 3.54 18.29
C GLU A 40 9.42 4.27 18.49
N GLN A 41 9.01 5.10 17.52
CA GLN A 41 7.72 5.80 17.54
C GLN A 41 6.53 4.83 17.61
N LEU A 42 6.60 3.71 16.89
CA LEU A 42 5.55 2.69 16.88
C LEU A 42 5.49 1.90 18.19
N GLY A 43 6.62 1.70 18.86
CA GLY A 43 6.70 0.89 20.06
C GLY A 43 6.35 -0.58 19.82
N HIS A 44 5.69 -1.20 20.80
CA HIS A 44 5.16 -2.58 20.72
C HIS A 44 6.18 -3.65 20.27
N GLY A 45 7.47 -3.43 20.55
CA GLY A 45 8.52 -4.36 20.13
C GLY A 45 8.80 -4.35 18.63
N THR A 46 8.35 -3.31 17.91
CA THR A 46 8.64 -3.12 16.49
C THR A 46 10.15 -3.11 16.25
N ARG A 47 10.61 -3.94 15.32
CA ARG A 47 12.01 -4.06 14.95
C ARG A 47 12.35 -3.15 13.79
N HIS A 48 13.60 -2.80 13.64
CA HIS A 48 14.13 -2.05 12.50
C HIS A 48 15.29 -2.77 11.84
N GLY A 49 15.69 -2.30 10.64
CA GLY A 49 16.83 -2.83 9.91
C GLY A 49 16.87 -2.37 8.45
N SER A 50 17.62 -3.11 7.65
CA SER A 50 17.65 -2.94 6.19
C SER A 50 16.36 -3.43 5.52
N GLY A 51 16.15 -3.04 4.26
CA GLY A 51 15.06 -3.60 3.43
C GLY A 51 15.15 -5.12 3.30
N ALA A 52 16.38 -5.67 3.20
CA ALA A 52 16.61 -7.12 3.13
C ALA A 52 16.21 -7.85 4.43
N GLU A 53 16.46 -7.24 5.58
CA GLU A 53 16.03 -7.80 6.87
C GLU A 53 14.51 -7.75 7.02
N ALA A 54 13.85 -6.67 6.55
CA ALA A 54 12.39 -6.56 6.55
C ALA A 54 11.78 -7.61 5.60
N ALA A 55 12.32 -7.76 4.38
CA ALA A 55 11.86 -8.75 3.42
C ALA A 55 12.02 -10.18 3.94
N ARG A 56 13.15 -10.50 4.59
CA ARG A 56 13.40 -11.83 5.17
C ARG A 56 12.46 -12.13 6.35
N PHE A 57 12.18 -11.12 7.17
CA PHE A 57 11.37 -11.25 8.38
C PHE A 57 9.89 -11.47 8.09
N GLY A 58 9.32 -10.70 7.15
CA GLY A 58 7.88 -10.67 6.92
C GLY A 58 7.36 -11.89 6.14
N GLU A 59 6.21 -12.38 6.53
CA GLU A 59 5.32 -13.24 5.74
C GLU A 59 4.51 -12.37 4.76
N VAL A 60 4.16 -11.18 5.22
CA VAL A 60 3.58 -10.09 4.44
C VAL A 60 4.59 -8.96 4.35
N ILE A 61 4.82 -8.46 3.14
CA ILE A 61 5.69 -7.32 2.89
C ILE A 61 4.86 -6.15 2.38
N VAL A 62 5.01 -4.99 3.00
CA VAL A 62 4.41 -3.74 2.53
C VAL A 62 5.48 -2.92 1.82
N LEU A 63 5.32 -2.73 0.51
CA LEU A 63 6.22 -1.89 -0.29
C LEU A 63 5.75 -0.43 -0.19
N ALA A 64 6.29 0.29 0.78
CA ALA A 64 5.91 1.65 1.17
C ALA A 64 6.98 2.68 0.79
N THR A 65 7.46 2.60 -0.44
CA THR A 65 8.43 3.54 -1.04
C THR A 65 7.72 4.56 -1.93
N THR A 66 8.46 5.47 -2.55
CA THR A 66 7.93 6.16 -3.73
C THR A 66 7.96 5.21 -4.93
N HIS A 67 7.09 5.42 -5.92
CA HIS A 67 7.07 4.56 -7.11
C HIS A 67 8.41 4.57 -7.87
N GLN A 68 9.12 5.71 -7.88
CA GLN A 68 10.45 5.83 -8.51
C GLN A 68 11.51 4.97 -7.82
N ALA A 69 11.36 4.74 -6.51
CA ALA A 69 12.30 3.95 -5.72
C ALA A 69 11.90 2.48 -5.58
N ALA A 70 10.72 2.09 -6.03
CA ALA A 70 10.15 0.76 -5.77
C ALA A 70 11.08 -0.37 -6.24
N PHE A 71 11.52 -0.35 -7.49
CA PHE A 71 12.37 -1.41 -8.03
C PHE A 71 13.76 -1.43 -7.38
N ALA A 72 14.39 -0.26 -7.19
CA ALA A 72 15.68 -0.19 -6.51
C ALA A 72 15.58 -0.68 -5.05
N ALA A 73 14.46 -0.41 -4.37
CA ALA A 73 14.22 -0.91 -3.02
C ALA A 73 14.01 -2.43 -3.00
N MET A 74 13.35 -3.00 -4.01
CA MET A 74 13.20 -4.46 -4.16
C MET A 74 14.56 -5.12 -4.41
N ASP A 75 15.41 -4.54 -5.25
CA ASP A 75 16.76 -5.04 -5.52
C ASP A 75 17.62 -5.02 -4.25
N ALA A 76 17.60 -3.89 -3.52
CA ALA A 76 18.30 -3.76 -2.24
C ALA A 76 17.74 -4.68 -1.13
N ALA A 77 16.49 -5.11 -1.25
CA ALA A 77 15.87 -6.07 -0.33
C ALA A 77 16.26 -7.53 -0.60
N GLY A 78 17.06 -7.79 -1.62
CA GLY A 78 17.54 -9.13 -1.98
C GLY A 78 17.09 -9.60 -3.36
N GLY A 79 16.50 -8.69 -4.15
CA GLY A 79 16.11 -8.94 -5.54
C GLY A 79 14.88 -9.84 -5.69
N PRO A 80 14.67 -10.42 -6.87
CA PRO A 80 13.43 -11.11 -7.23
C PRO A 80 13.04 -12.26 -6.30
N THR A 81 14.00 -12.99 -5.77
CA THR A 81 13.78 -14.18 -4.95
C THR A 81 13.45 -13.86 -3.47
N ALA A 82 13.73 -12.64 -3.00
CA ALA A 82 13.51 -12.24 -1.61
C ALA A 82 12.03 -12.28 -1.21
N PHE A 83 11.13 -12.22 -2.19
CA PHE A 83 9.68 -12.15 -2.01
C PHE A 83 8.96 -13.46 -2.32
N ALA A 84 9.68 -14.50 -2.77
CA ALA A 84 9.07 -15.77 -3.14
C ALA A 84 8.31 -16.41 -1.96
N GLY A 85 7.09 -16.86 -2.21
CA GLY A 85 6.21 -17.45 -1.22
C GLY A 85 5.58 -16.46 -0.24
N LYS A 86 5.76 -15.15 -0.44
CA LYS A 86 5.24 -14.08 0.44
C LYS A 86 4.12 -13.30 -0.23
N VAL A 87 3.29 -12.67 0.61
CA VAL A 87 2.36 -11.64 0.16
C VAL A 87 3.12 -10.32 0.04
N LEU A 88 3.04 -9.67 -1.11
CA LEU A 88 3.64 -8.36 -1.34
C LEU A 88 2.55 -7.33 -1.61
N ILE A 89 2.31 -6.43 -0.64
CA ILE A 89 1.31 -5.37 -0.77
C ILE A 89 1.96 -4.15 -1.42
N ASP A 90 1.47 -3.78 -2.60
CA ASP A 90 1.84 -2.53 -3.26
C ASP A 90 0.83 -1.42 -2.92
N ILE A 91 1.30 -0.39 -2.23
CA ILE A 91 0.51 0.77 -1.82
C ILE A 91 0.81 2.02 -2.66
N ASN A 92 1.67 1.91 -3.68
CA ASN A 92 2.20 3.07 -4.41
C ASN A 92 1.23 3.59 -5.47
N ASN A 93 1.39 4.88 -5.80
CA ASN A 93 0.75 5.51 -6.95
C ASN A 93 1.86 6.03 -7.89
N PRO A 94 1.91 5.57 -9.15
CA PRO A 94 2.97 5.94 -10.08
C PRO A 94 2.70 7.27 -10.78
N VAL A 95 2.46 8.33 -10.00
CA VAL A 95 2.25 9.71 -10.48
C VAL A 95 3.41 10.61 -10.10
N ASP A 96 3.73 11.60 -10.94
CA ASP A 96 4.80 12.56 -10.68
C ASP A 96 4.23 13.89 -10.18
N VAL A 97 3.92 13.91 -8.88
CA VAL A 97 3.35 15.08 -8.21
C VAL A 97 4.26 16.31 -8.32
N ALA A 98 5.58 16.12 -8.25
CA ALA A 98 6.54 17.22 -8.34
C ALA A 98 6.54 17.87 -9.73
N ALA A 99 6.31 17.11 -10.78
CA ALA A 99 6.16 17.61 -12.14
C ALA A 99 4.73 18.09 -12.47
N GLY A 100 3.78 17.94 -11.54
CA GLY A 100 2.36 18.22 -11.79
C GLY A 100 1.70 17.22 -12.74
N ASP A 101 2.31 16.05 -12.95
CA ASP A 101 1.78 14.98 -13.79
C ASP A 101 1.10 13.92 -12.92
N PHE A 102 -0.23 13.84 -13.06
CA PHE A 102 -1.08 12.95 -12.30
C PHE A 102 -1.59 11.75 -13.11
N VAL A 103 -1.16 11.63 -14.36
CA VAL A 103 -1.42 10.44 -15.16
C VAL A 103 -0.47 9.32 -14.68
N PRO A 104 -1.00 8.15 -14.31
CA PRO A 104 -0.14 7.06 -13.87
C PRO A 104 0.85 6.63 -14.95
N LYS A 105 2.12 6.53 -14.57
CA LYS A 105 3.17 5.99 -15.44
C LYS A 105 2.95 4.50 -15.64
N THR A 106 3.22 4.03 -16.84
CA THR A 106 3.22 2.60 -17.17
C THR A 106 4.64 2.09 -17.34
N TYR A 107 4.82 0.81 -17.12
CA TYR A 107 6.09 0.09 -17.20
C TYR A 107 5.96 -0.99 -18.27
N GLU A 108 6.43 -0.71 -19.46
CA GLU A 108 6.25 -1.61 -20.64
C GLU A 108 4.76 -1.98 -20.87
N GLY A 109 3.87 -1.01 -20.69
CA GLY A 109 2.43 -1.22 -20.83
C GLY A 109 1.73 -1.84 -19.61
N LEU A 110 2.47 -2.15 -18.55
CA LEU A 110 1.94 -2.66 -17.28
C LEU A 110 1.66 -1.53 -16.28
N SER A 111 0.73 -1.74 -15.35
CA SER A 111 0.64 -0.96 -14.12
C SER A 111 1.89 -1.18 -13.26
N LEU A 112 2.11 -0.31 -12.27
CA LEU A 112 3.23 -0.52 -11.34
C LEU A 112 3.10 -1.86 -10.59
N ALA A 113 1.90 -2.21 -10.11
CA ALA A 113 1.68 -3.46 -9.41
C ALA A 113 1.95 -4.70 -10.29
N GLU A 114 1.56 -4.66 -11.58
CA GLU A 114 1.88 -5.73 -12.53
C GLU A 114 3.38 -5.82 -12.80
N ALA A 115 4.06 -4.68 -12.94
CA ALA A 115 5.51 -4.64 -13.13
C ALA A 115 6.28 -5.15 -11.88
N ILE A 116 5.78 -4.83 -10.67
CA ILE A 116 6.29 -5.40 -9.42
C ILE A 116 6.12 -6.94 -9.42
N ALA A 117 4.96 -7.44 -9.83
CA ALA A 117 4.72 -8.88 -9.91
C ALA A 117 5.64 -9.57 -10.92
N ALA A 118 5.88 -8.96 -12.07
CA ALA A 118 6.84 -9.48 -13.07
C ALA A 118 8.28 -9.52 -12.52
N ARG A 119 8.67 -8.53 -11.69
CA ARG A 119 10.01 -8.46 -11.08
C ARG A 119 10.18 -9.38 -9.85
N ALA A 120 9.10 -9.80 -9.21
CA ALA A 120 9.11 -10.70 -8.05
C ALA A 120 8.36 -12.00 -8.34
N PRO A 121 8.85 -12.86 -9.25
CA PRO A 121 8.21 -14.11 -9.58
C PRO A 121 8.12 -14.99 -8.31
N GLY A 122 6.94 -15.52 -8.06
CA GLY A 122 6.67 -16.31 -6.85
C GLY A 122 6.17 -15.50 -5.64
N ALA A 123 6.14 -14.16 -5.70
CA ALA A 123 5.40 -13.34 -4.76
C ALA A 123 3.91 -13.28 -5.12
N ALA A 124 3.05 -13.28 -4.12
CA ALA A 124 1.62 -13.00 -4.31
C ALA A 124 1.37 -11.50 -4.16
N VAL A 125 1.45 -10.75 -5.27
CA VAL A 125 1.26 -9.29 -5.26
C VAL A 125 -0.21 -8.94 -5.11
N VAL A 126 -0.49 -8.03 -4.17
CA VAL A 126 -1.81 -7.44 -3.94
C VAL A 126 -1.68 -5.92 -3.97
N LYS A 127 -2.42 -5.26 -4.84
CA LYS A 127 -2.60 -3.81 -4.83
C LYS A 127 -3.65 -3.44 -3.79
N ALA A 128 -3.33 -2.55 -2.84
CA ALA A 128 -4.26 -2.09 -1.82
C ALA A 128 -3.77 -0.76 -1.19
N PHE A 129 -4.62 -0.08 -0.42
CA PHE A 129 -4.31 1.12 0.38
C PHE A 129 -3.82 2.35 -0.41
N ASN A 130 -3.95 2.35 -1.72
CA ASN A 130 -3.43 3.42 -2.59
C ASN A 130 -4.39 4.61 -2.78
N MET A 131 -5.65 4.49 -2.32
CA MET A 131 -6.72 5.47 -2.62
C MET A 131 -6.84 6.59 -1.60
N CYS A 132 -6.20 6.50 -0.44
CA CYS A 132 -6.33 7.46 0.64
C CYS A 132 -4.98 8.00 1.10
N GLN A 133 -5.00 9.21 1.67
CA GLN A 133 -3.84 9.83 2.31
C GLN A 133 -3.53 9.15 3.66
N ALA A 134 -2.29 9.34 4.13
CA ALA A 134 -1.80 8.74 5.36
C ALA A 134 -2.67 9.07 6.60
N ASP A 135 -3.25 10.28 6.65
CA ASP A 135 -4.07 10.71 7.80
C ASP A 135 -5.37 9.92 7.91
N VAL A 136 -5.92 9.46 6.79
CA VAL A 136 -7.10 8.59 6.79
C VAL A 136 -6.78 7.24 7.44
N TRP A 137 -5.59 6.69 7.20
CA TRP A 137 -5.15 5.42 7.79
C TRP A 137 -4.85 5.53 9.30
N ARG A 138 -4.62 6.75 9.82
CA ARG A 138 -4.44 6.99 11.27
C ARG A 138 -5.75 7.05 12.05
N MET A 139 -6.89 7.20 11.37
CA MET A 139 -8.21 7.22 12.03
C MET A 139 -8.54 5.85 12.64
N ASP A 140 -9.21 5.86 13.79
CA ASP A 140 -9.59 4.65 14.53
C ASP A 140 -11.04 4.69 15.03
N PRO A 141 -11.98 4.04 14.37
CA PRO A 141 -11.90 3.49 13.00
C PRO A 141 -12.04 4.59 11.93
N PRO A 142 -11.66 4.33 10.66
CA PRO A 142 -11.88 5.25 9.55
C PRO A 142 -13.36 5.20 9.12
N VAL A 143 -14.17 6.07 9.70
CA VAL A 143 -15.61 6.16 9.46
C VAL A 143 -15.95 7.56 8.96
N PHE A 144 -16.73 7.64 7.89
CA PHE A 144 -17.17 8.87 7.25
C PHE A 144 -18.70 8.85 7.09
N ASP A 145 -19.40 9.83 7.62
CA ASP A 145 -20.88 9.90 7.61
C ASP A 145 -21.56 8.60 8.09
N GLY A 146 -21.01 7.99 9.16
CA GLY A 146 -21.49 6.73 9.72
C GLY A 146 -21.17 5.47 8.90
N ARG A 147 -20.43 5.59 7.80
CA ARG A 147 -20.03 4.47 6.94
C ARG A 147 -18.54 4.18 7.08
N LYS A 148 -18.19 2.90 7.16
CA LYS A 148 -16.79 2.46 7.15
C LYS A 148 -16.12 2.82 5.82
N LEU A 149 -14.85 3.20 5.90
CA LEU A 149 -14.03 3.36 4.70
C LEU A 149 -13.97 2.07 3.91
N THR A 150 -14.27 2.13 2.63
CA THR A 150 -14.07 1.00 1.70
C THR A 150 -12.64 1.01 1.18
N VAL A 151 -11.95 -0.13 1.26
CA VAL A 151 -10.60 -0.33 0.71
C VAL A 151 -10.65 -1.29 -0.46
N LEU A 152 -10.47 -0.74 -1.64
CA LEU A 152 -10.39 -1.53 -2.88
C LEU A 152 -9.05 -2.26 -2.92
N HIS A 153 -9.07 -3.55 -3.29
CA HIS A 153 -7.86 -4.34 -3.47
C HIS A 153 -8.00 -5.33 -4.64
N CYS A 154 -6.88 -5.70 -5.24
CA CYS A 154 -6.86 -6.67 -6.33
C CYS A 154 -5.56 -7.48 -6.33
N GLY A 155 -5.59 -8.68 -6.90
CA GLY A 155 -4.46 -9.60 -6.97
C GLY A 155 -4.84 -10.94 -7.58
N ASN A 156 -3.85 -11.70 -8.05
CA ASN A 156 -4.10 -12.98 -8.72
C ASN A 156 -4.18 -14.19 -7.77
N ASN A 157 -3.74 -14.02 -6.50
CA ASN A 157 -3.73 -15.09 -5.52
C ASN A 157 -4.87 -14.89 -4.50
N ALA A 158 -5.83 -15.80 -4.47
CA ALA A 158 -7.01 -15.69 -3.61
C ALA A 158 -6.66 -15.71 -2.11
N ALA A 159 -5.70 -16.54 -1.68
CA ALA A 159 -5.27 -16.60 -0.28
C ALA A 159 -4.58 -15.30 0.16
N ALA A 160 -3.73 -14.72 -0.69
CA ALA A 160 -3.10 -13.44 -0.42
C ALA A 160 -4.12 -12.30 -0.33
N LYS A 161 -5.10 -12.26 -1.23
CA LYS A 161 -6.21 -11.29 -1.15
C LYS A 161 -7.00 -11.44 0.15
N ALA A 162 -7.31 -12.66 0.55
CA ALA A 162 -8.02 -12.93 1.82
C ALA A 162 -7.21 -12.47 3.04
N GLN A 163 -5.88 -12.66 3.02
CA GLN A 163 -4.99 -12.19 4.07
C GLN A 163 -4.95 -10.66 4.16
N VAL A 164 -4.84 -9.98 3.00
CA VAL A 164 -4.88 -8.51 2.94
C VAL A 164 -6.26 -7.98 3.36
N ALA A 165 -7.35 -8.64 2.99
CA ALA A 165 -8.69 -8.30 3.44
C ALA A 165 -8.83 -8.41 4.98
N GLY A 166 -8.16 -9.37 5.60
CA GLY A 166 -8.02 -9.47 7.07
C GLY A 166 -7.38 -8.21 7.66
N LEU A 167 -6.23 -7.81 7.13
CA LEU A 167 -5.51 -6.61 7.56
C LEU A 167 -6.33 -5.31 7.35
N ILE A 168 -7.16 -5.25 6.30
CA ILE A 168 -8.08 -4.14 6.06
C ILE A 168 -9.17 -4.09 7.15
N ARG A 169 -9.73 -5.24 7.53
CA ARG A 169 -10.76 -5.30 8.59
C ARG A 169 -10.20 -4.92 9.96
N GLU A 170 -8.97 -5.29 10.25
CA GLU A 170 -8.30 -4.97 11.52
C GLU A 170 -8.15 -3.46 11.74
N ILE A 171 -7.99 -2.67 10.69
CA ILE A 171 -7.98 -1.21 10.79
C ILE A 171 -9.39 -0.59 10.82
N GLY A 172 -10.45 -1.40 10.86
CA GLY A 172 -11.84 -0.95 10.91
C GLY A 172 -12.46 -0.61 9.57
N ALA A 173 -11.78 -0.87 8.46
CA ALA A 173 -12.25 -0.61 7.10
C ALA A 173 -12.96 -1.83 6.48
N GLU A 174 -13.64 -1.63 5.35
CA GLU A 174 -14.35 -2.67 4.60
C GLU A 174 -13.56 -3.04 3.35
N PRO A 175 -13.05 -4.30 3.21
CA PRO A 175 -12.34 -4.72 2.01
C PRO A 175 -13.31 -5.01 0.86
N VAL A 176 -13.00 -4.50 -0.33
CA VAL A 176 -13.72 -4.85 -1.58
C VAL A 176 -12.74 -5.38 -2.61
N ASP A 177 -12.95 -6.64 -3.00
CA ASP A 177 -12.14 -7.33 -3.99
C ASP A 177 -12.52 -6.88 -5.41
N CYS A 178 -11.60 -6.24 -6.11
CA CYS A 178 -11.73 -5.80 -7.50
C CYS A 178 -11.34 -6.89 -8.51
N GLY A 179 -10.94 -8.08 -8.07
CA GLY A 179 -10.57 -9.19 -8.94
C GLY A 179 -9.07 -9.37 -9.13
N GLU A 180 -8.67 -9.62 -10.37
CA GLU A 180 -7.27 -9.91 -10.73
C GLU A 180 -6.37 -8.67 -10.68
N LEU A 181 -5.05 -8.88 -10.61
CA LEU A 181 -4.05 -7.82 -10.50
C LEU A 181 -4.11 -6.79 -11.66
N LYS A 182 -4.62 -7.17 -12.82
CA LYS A 182 -4.82 -6.25 -13.95
C LYS A 182 -5.68 -5.03 -13.61
N TYR A 183 -6.58 -5.14 -12.61
CA TYR A 183 -7.38 -4.03 -12.11
C TYR A 183 -6.59 -3.00 -11.31
N ALA A 184 -5.31 -3.26 -10.99
CA ALA A 184 -4.40 -2.27 -10.43
C ALA A 184 -4.28 -1.03 -11.32
N ARG A 185 -4.38 -1.17 -12.65
CA ARG A 185 -4.42 -0.04 -13.60
C ARG A 185 -5.55 0.93 -13.29
N SER A 186 -6.74 0.39 -13.02
CA SER A 186 -7.90 1.21 -12.68
C SER A 186 -7.74 1.88 -11.32
N LEU A 187 -7.18 1.17 -10.32
CA LEU A 187 -6.92 1.73 -8.99
C LEU A 187 -5.86 2.83 -9.04
N GLU A 188 -4.80 2.65 -9.82
CA GLU A 188 -3.75 3.66 -10.02
C GLU A 188 -4.29 4.89 -10.77
N ALA A 189 -5.13 4.68 -11.81
CA ALA A 189 -5.76 5.77 -12.55
C ALA A 189 -6.72 6.57 -11.68
N ALA A 190 -7.57 5.90 -10.91
CA ALA A 190 -8.49 6.55 -9.98
C ALA A 190 -7.73 7.36 -8.91
N ALA A 191 -6.66 6.79 -8.34
CA ALA A 191 -5.81 7.50 -7.38
C ALA A 191 -5.14 8.74 -8.01
N GLY A 192 -4.67 8.65 -9.25
CA GLY A 192 -4.11 9.80 -9.99
C GLY A 192 -5.10 10.96 -10.09
N LEU A 193 -6.37 10.68 -10.42
CA LEU A 193 -7.43 11.70 -10.44
C LEU A 193 -7.68 12.29 -9.06
N VAL A 194 -7.78 11.45 -8.02
CA VAL A 194 -7.98 11.91 -6.64
C VAL A 194 -6.85 12.84 -6.21
N ILE A 195 -5.60 12.42 -6.44
CA ILE A 195 -4.40 13.20 -6.09
C ILE A 195 -4.42 14.55 -6.83
N LYS A 196 -4.71 14.55 -8.14
CA LYS A 196 -4.81 15.78 -8.94
C LYS A 196 -5.78 16.79 -8.34
N PHE A 197 -6.97 16.36 -7.96
CA PHE A 197 -7.99 17.26 -7.42
C PHE A 197 -7.65 17.75 -6.01
N ILE A 198 -7.04 16.91 -5.19
CA ILE A 198 -6.53 17.34 -3.88
C ILE A 198 -5.48 18.45 -4.03
N PHE A 199 -4.51 18.27 -4.94
CA PHE A 199 -3.48 19.29 -5.21
C PHE A 199 -4.05 20.56 -5.86
N ALA A 200 -5.18 20.47 -6.56
CA ALA A 200 -5.92 21.61 -7.07
C ALA A 200 -6.82 22.31 -6.01
N GLY A 201 -6.73 21.91 -4.73
CA GLY A 201 -7.53 22.47 -3.64
C GLY A 201 -9.03 22.12 -3.73
N ARG A 202 -9.40 21.09 -4.48
CA ARG A 202 -10.77 20.63 -4.58
C ARG A 202 -11.10 19.66 -3.45
N GLY A 203 -12.30 19.77 -2.92
CA GLY A 203 -12.77 18.85 -1.88
C GLY A 203 -12.93 17.41 -2.41
N PRO A 204 -12.83 16.39 -1.54
CA PRO A 204 -12.88 14.98 -1.92
C PRO A 204 -14.17 14.58 -2.64
N HIS A 205 -15.28 15.25 -2.36
CA HIS A 205 -16.57 15.02 -3.04
C HIS A 205 -16.59 15.41 -4.53
N THR A 206 -15.56 16.09 -5.01
CA THR A 206 -15.48 16.52 -6.43
C THR A 206 -15.06 15.38 -7.35
N VAL A 207 -14.41 14.33 -6.82
CA VAL A 207 -13.69 13.34 -7.63
C VAL A 207 -14.59 12.18 -8.08
N LEU A 208 -15.39 11.64 -7.17
CA LEU A 208 -16.27 10.50 -7.45
C LEU A 208 -17.61 10.73 -6.72
N ASN A 209 -18.58 11.25 -7.44
CA ASN A 209 -19.94 11.38 -6.93
C ASN A 209 -20.83 10.38 -7.68
N LEU A 210 -20.89 9.15 -7.19
CA LEU A 210 -21.77 8.12 -7.73
C LEU A 210 -23.19 8.35 -7.20
N ILE A 211 -24.02 8.94 -8.02
CA ILE A 211 -25.45 9.10 -7.73
C ILE A 211 -26.17 7.88 -8.31
N LEU A 212 -26.73 7.07 -7.43
CA LEU A 212 -27.67 6.03 -7.84
C LEU A 212 -29.05 6.67 -8.01
N PRO A 213 -29.78 6.34 -9.09
CA PRO A 213 -31.19 6.72 -9.19
C PRO A 213 -31.93 6.21 -7.95
N ALA A 214 -32.79 7.05 -7.38
CA ALA A 214 -33.70 6.58 -6.34
C ALA A 214 -34.44 5.37 -6.91
N GLN A 215 -34.47 4.27 -6.18
CA GLN A 215 -35.32 3.14 -6.54
C GLN A 215 -36.76 3.65 -6.50
N ALA A 216 -37.41 3.63 -7.67
CA ALA A 216 -38.81 3.98 -7.81
C ALA A 216 -39.72 2.98 -7.09
#